data_64277895c8fec83ddef92f09235131b7
#
_entry.id   64277895c8fec83ddef92f09235131b7
#
_cell.length_a   1.000
_cell.length_b   1.000
_cell.length_c   1.000
_cell.angle_alpha   90.00
_cell.angle_beta   90.00
_cell.angle_gamma   90.00
#
_symmetry.space_group_name_H-M   'P 1'
#
loop_
_entity.id
_entity.type
_entity.pdbx_description
1 polymer ?
#
loop_
_entity_poly.entity_id
_entity_poly.type
_entity_poly.pdbx_seq_one_letter_code
_entity_poly.pdbx_strand_id
1 'polypeptide(L)'
;MLNKRISSKARMIVVGIVVGASLIFGSIFIHQRHTINDLRKEVQIQTETTEQRLNYTETKIDTRTIETKFNELQKVEVLNGKINIKHTYNYNRESILGFDSNYKLTGTADFYYSHVVNLASVEIINANSKEITLSIDRPYLDEAACHRINNSFYRMNNECDANLLSNKKDAETCMRHWEDTFDKKGIENIKDYYNKDDNKVKELNNDTKKMVTDLLRTLGYDQKIKIVFND
;
A
#
# COMPACT_ATOMS: atom_id res chain seq x y z
N MET A 1 -49.60 -44.61 -64.22
CA MET A 1 -48.99 -44.98 -62.92
C MET A 1 -48.18 -46.23 -63.05
N LEU A 2 -46.86 -46.09 -63.22
CA LEU A 2 -45.95 -47.27 -63.37
C LEU A 2 -45.43 -47.68 -61.97
N ASN A 3 -46.09 -48.67 -61.42
CA ASN A 3 -45.64 -49.33 -60.20
C ASN A 3 -44.61 -50.43 -60.58
N LYS A 4 -43.37 -50.06 -60.79
CA LYS A 4 -42.28 -51.01 -61.08
C LYS A 4 -41.97 -51.74 -59.77
N ARG A 5 -42.47 -52.95 -59.62
CA ARG A 5 -42.09 -53.88 -58.54
C ARG A 5 -40.59 -54.19 -58.63
N ILE A 6 -39.82 -53.65 -57.78
CA ILE A 6 -38.38 -53.91 -57.66
C ILE A 6 -38.25 -55.43 -57.34
N SER A 7 -37.47 -56.15 -58.15
CA SER A 7 -37.19 -57.57 -58.00
C SER A 7 -36.59 -57.84 -56.60
N SER A 8 -36.97 -58.99 -56.00
CA SER A 8 -36.49 -59.40 -54.68
C SER A 8 -34.96 -59.50 -54.63
N LYS A 9 -34.32 -59.87 -55.76
CA LYS A 9 -32.84 -59.83 -55.89
C LYS A 9 -32.27 -58.42 -55.79
N ALA A 10 -32.91 -57.42 -56.41
CA ALA A 10 -32.45 -56.03 -56.30
C ALA A 10 -32.63 -55.48 -54.91
N ARG A 11 -33.66 -55.88 -54.17
CA ARG A 11 -33.82 -55.51 -52.75
C ARG A 11 -32.73 -56.08 -51.85
N MET A 12 -32.35 -57.38 -52.07
CA MET A 12 -31.24 -57.98 -51.30
C MET A 12 -29.90 -57.32 -51.58
N ILE A 13 -29.62 -56.91 -52.80
CA ILE A 13 -28.37 -56.17 -53.13
C ILE A 13 -28.33 -54.80 -52.43
N VAL A 14 -29.44 -54.05 -52.44
CA VAL A 14 -29.51 -52.77 -51.79
C VAL A 14 -29.35 -52.91 -50.28
N VAL A 15 -29.98 -53.90 -49.65
CA VAL A 15 -29.83 -54.16 -48.21
C VAL A 15 -28.38 -54.55 -47.88
N GLY A 16 -27.75 -55.41 -48.73
CA GLY A 16 -26.34 -55.78 -48.55
C GLY A 16 -25.36 -54.53 -48.59
N ILE A 17 -25.62 -53.65 -49.56
CA ILE A 17 -24.82 -52.42 -49.69
C ILE A 17 -25.01 -51.47 -48.44
N VAL A 18 -26.24 -51.27 -47.98
CA VAL A 18 -26.56 -50.49 -46.86
C VAL A 18 -25.92 -51.03 -45.56
N VAL A 19 -26.06 -52.37 -45.35
CA VAL A 19 -25.42 -53.01 -44.17
C VAL A 19 -23.90 -52.93 -44.25
N GLY A 20 -23.31 -53.19 -45.41
CA GLY A 20 -21.85 -53.10 -45.61
C GLY A 20 -21.33 -51.66 -45.37
N ALA A 21 -22.03 -50.67 -45.93
CA ALA A 21 -21.67 -49.24 -45.69
C ALA A 21 -21.80 -48.86 -44.20
N SER A 22 -22.88 -49.34 -43.53
CA SER A 22 -23.06 -49.06 -42.09
C SER A 22 -21.95 -49.64 -41.19
N LEU A 23 -21.47 -50.85 -41.53
CA LEU A 23 -20.36 -51.49 -40.81
C LEU A 23 -19.03 -50.75 -41.06
N ILE A 24 -18.76 -50.28 -42.26
CA ILE A 24 -17.57 -49.50 -42.59
C ILE A 24 -17.62 -48.12 -41.87
N PHE A 25 -18.73 -47.40 -41.95
CA PHE A 25 -18.88 -46.12 -41.25
C PHE A 25 -18.84 -46.29 -39.74
N GLY A 26 -19.44 -47.36 -39.21
CA GLY A 26 -19.37 -47.67 -37.77
C GLY A 26 -17.93 -47.91 -37.29
N SER A 27 -17.16 -48.72 -38.08
CA SER A 27 -15.74 -48.96 -37.71
C SER A 27 -14.87 -47.73 -37.80
N ILE A 28 -15.06 -46.87 -38.79
CA ILE A 28 -14.37 -45.59 -38.93
C ILE A 28 -14.73 -44.66 -37.74
N PHE A 29 -16.00 -44.62 -37.39
CA PHE A 29 -16.46 -43.76 -36.28
C PHE A 29 -15.90 -44.23 -34.93
N ILE A 30 -15.84 -45.55 -34.70
CA ILE A 30 -15.23 -46.11 -33.49
C ILE A 30 -13.73 -45.80 -33.45
N HIS A 31 -13.04 -45.96 -34.57
CA HIS A 31 -11.61 -45.68 -34.66
C HIS A 31 -11.32 -44.18 -34.42
N GLN A 32 -12.11 -43.29 -35.03
CA GLN A 32 -11.98 -41.88 -34.80
C GLN A 32 -12.24 -41.49 -33.34
N ARG A 33 -13.22 -42.12 -32.69
CA ARG A 33 -13.50 -41.89 -31.27
C ARG A 33 -12.33 -42.32 -30.36
N HIS A 34 -11.69 -43.44 -30.67
CA HIS A 34 -10.49 -43.88 -29.96
C HIS A 34 -9.34 -42.90 -30.16
N THR A 35 -9.07 -42.50 -31.38
CA THR A 35 -8.01 -41.52 -31.69
C THR A 35 -8.26 -40.17 -31.00
N ILE A 36 -9.50 -39.67 -30.98
CA ILE A 36 -9.85 -38.43 -30.29
C ILE A 36 -9.64 -38.55 -28.75
N ASN A 37 -10.02 -39.71 -28.19
CA ASN A 37 -9.82 -39.91 -26.74
C ASN A 37 -8.34 -40.04 -26.37
N ASP A 38 -7.54 -40.66 -27.21
CA ASP A 38 -6.10 -40.78 -26.99
C ASP A 38 -5.39 -39.43 -27.15
N LEU A 39 -5.77 -38.63 -28.15
CA LEU A 39 -5.29 -37.25 -28.29
C LEU A 39 -5.70 -36.35 -27.11
N ARG A 40 -6.93 -36.54 -26.60
CA ARG A 40 -7.37 -35.79 -25.40
C ARG A 40 -6.52 -36.12 -24.16
N LYS A 41 -6.22 -37.42 -23.96
CA LYS A 41 -5.33 -37.84 -22.86
C LYS A 41 -3.93 -37.26 -23.02
N GLU A 42 -3.41 -37.29 -24.24
CA GLU A 42 -2.07 -36.77 -24.53
C GLU A 42 -2.00 -35.28 -24.32
N VAL A 43 -3.01 -34.51 -24.76
CA VAL A 43 -3.14 -33.08 -24.48
C VAL A 43 -3.27 -32.81 -22.98
N GLN A 44 -4.04 -33.62 -22.25
CA GLN A 44 -4.21 -33.46 -20.82
C GLN A 44 -2.89 -33.71 -20.06
N ILE A 45 -2.15 -34.76 -20.42
CA ILE A 45 -0.82 -35.08 -19.87
C ILE A 45 0.19 -33.95 -20.19
N GLN A 46 0.16 -33.44 -21.43
CA GLN A 46 1.02 -32.31 -21.79
C GLN A 46 0.65 -31.03 -21.05
N THR A 47 -0.63 -30.77 -20.82
CA THR A 47 -1.11 -29.62 -20.05
C THR A 47 -0.68 -29.74 -18.59
N GLU A 48 -0.90 -30.91 -17.97
CA GLU A 48 -0.47 -31.17 -16.58
C GLU A 48 1.08 -31.10 -16.43
N THR A 49 1.81 -31.65 -17.41
CA THR A 49 3.28 -31.57 -17.41
C THR A 49 3.77 -30.15 -17.64
N THR A 50 3.08 -29.37 -18.45
CA THR A 50 3.41 -27.96 -18.68
C THR A 50 3.08 -27.11 -17.45
N GLU A 51 1.94 -27.35 -16.81
CA GLU A 51 1.60 -26.70 -15.53
C GLU A 51 2.57 -27.10 -14.41
N GLN A 52 2.95 -28.37 -14.33
CA GLN A 52 3.99 -28.81 -13.38
C GLN A 52 5.35 -28.19 -13.69
N ARG A 53 5.76 -28.06 -14.97
CA ARG A 53 6.98 -27.37 -15.36
C ARG A 53 6.91 -25.86 -15.10
N LEU A 54 5.76 -25.22 -15.32
CA LEU A 54 5.54 -23.83 -14.95
C LEU A 54 5.59 -23.63 -13.44
N ASN A 55 5.04 -24.54 -12.66
CA ASN A 55 5.11 -24.51 -11.21
C ASN A 55 6.52 -24.85 -10.67
N TYR A 56 7.30 -25.66 -11.41
CA TYR A 56 8.68 -25.99 -11.03
C TYR A 56 9.69 -24.94 -11.49
N THR A 57 9.33 -24.07 -12.44
CA THR A 57 10.10 -22.91 -12.88
C THR A 57 9.52 -21.63 -12.27
N GLU A 58 8.89 -21.70 -11.09
CA GLU A 58 8.78 -20.53 -10.23
C GLU A 58 10.21 -20.16 -9.85
N THR A 59 10.83 -19.40 -10.72
CA THR A 59 12.15 -18.81 -10.49
C THR A 59 12.01 -18.04 -9.17
N LYS A 60 12.63 -18.63 -8.15
CA LYS A 60 12.73 -17.98 -6.84
C LYS A 60 13.47 -16.68 -7.09
N ILE A 61 12.78 -15.56 -6.96
CA ILE A 61 13.39 -14.24 -7.15
C ILE A 61 14.51 -14.11 -6.11
N ASP A 62 15.66 -13.62 -6.53
CA ASP A 62 16.73 -13.31 -5.60
C ASP A 62 16.33 -12.09 -4.74
N THR A 63 15.86 -12.37 -3.54
CA THR A 63 15.42 -11.36 -2.58
C THR A 63 16.58 -10.58 -1.96
N ARG A 64 17.82 -11.08 -2.07
CA ARG A 64 19.02 -10.45 -1.48
C ARG A 64 19.22 -9.03 -2.00
N THR A 65 18.96 -8.81 -3.29
CA THR A 65 19.07 -7.45 -3.88
C THR A 65 18.06 -6.50 -3.25
N ILE A 66 16.83 -6.95 -2.99
CA ILE A 66 15.78 -6.14 -2.33
C ILE A 66 16.23 -5.82 -0.91
N GLU A 67 16.60 -6.86 -0.13
CA GLU A 67 17.02 -6.71 1.26
C GLU A 67 18.24 -5.78 1.39
N THR A 68 19.24 -5.95 0.52
CA THR A 68 20.43 -5.09 0.52
C THR A 68 20.06 -3.64 0.24
N LYS A 69 19.24 -3.38 -0.79
CA LYS A 69 18.82 -2.02 -1.15
C LYS A 69 17.97 -1.37 -0.06
N PHE A 70 17.06 -2.12 0.55
CA PHE A 70 16.24 -1.59 1.62
C PHE A 70 17.06 -1.27 2.87
N ASN A 71 18.05 -2.11 3.20
CA ASN A 71 19.00 -1.85 4.29
C ASN A 71 19.89 -0.64 4.01
N GLU A 72 20.30 -0.41 2.76
CA GLU A 72 21.08 0.78 2.36
C GLU A 72 20.27 2.07 2.51
N LEU A 73 18.98 2.04 2.14
CA LEU A 73 18.11 3.21 2.18
C LEU A 73 17.63 3.55 3.58
N GLN A 74 17.53 2.55 4.47
CA GLN A 74 17.04 2.70 5.84
C GLN A 74 15.71 3.45 5.96
N LYS A 75 15.76 4.77 6.18
CA LYS A 75 14.59 5.64 6.25
C LYS A 75 14.37 6.35 4.93
N VAL A 76 13.15 6.27 4.39
CA VAL A 76 12.77 6.99 3.17
C VAL A 76 11.58 7.90 3.46
N GLU A 77 11.68 9.14 2.99
CA GLU A 77 10.60 10.11 3.08
C GLU A 77 9.45 9.69 2.16
N VAL A 78 8.24 9.65 2.73
CA VAL A 78 7.00 9.30 2.01
C VAL A 78 6.20 10.54 1.71
N LEU A 79 6.09 11.44 2.68
CA LEU A 79 5.31 12.66 2.59
C LEU A 79 6.00 13.76 3.36
N ASN A 80 6.11 14.92 2.77
CA ASN A 80 6.53 16.14 3.48
C ASN A 80 5.59 17.31 3.18
N GLY A 81 5.67 18.33 3.98
CA GLY A 81 4.86 19.51 3.73
C GLY A 81 5.05 20.59 4.76
N LYS A 82 4.14 21.56 4.66
CA LYS A 82 4.04 22.68 5.60
C LYS A 82 2.63 22.74 6.16
N ILE A 83 2.53 23.00 7.45
CA ILE A 83 1.25 23.15 8.14
C ILE A 83 1.31 24.37 9.06
N ASN A 84 0.23 25.17 9.07
CA ASN A 84 0.12 26.29 9.98
C ASN A 84 -0.48 25.81 11.31
N ILE A 85 0.25 26.00 12.40
CA ILE A 85 -0.15 25.59 13.74
C ILE A 85 -0.46 26.84 14.57
N LYS A 86 -1.65 26.83 15.19
CA LYS A 86 -2.05 27.82 16.19
C LYS A 86 -1.90 27.21 17.58
N HIS A 87 -1.19 27.91 18.46
CA HIS A 87 -1.05 27.50 19.84
C HIS A 87 -1.37 28.64 20.80
N THR A 88 -2.16 28.32 21.82
CA THR A 88 -2.48 29.24 22.94
C THR A 88 -1.84 28.72 24.21
N TYR A 89 -1.08 29.55 24.85
CA TYR A 89 -0.42 29.29 26.12
C TYR A 89 -1.05 30.16 27.20
N ASN A 90 -1.49 29.54 28.31
CA ASN A 90 -2.00 30.21 29.46
C ASN A 90 -0.98 30.06 30.59
N TYR A 91 -0.54 31.18 31.13
CA TYR A 91 0.38 31.23 32.27
C TYR A 91 -0.32 31.94 33.43
N ASN A 92 -0.50 31.21 34.52
CA ASN A 92 -1.08 31.74 35.75
C ASN A 92 0.01 31.80 36.81
N ARG A 93 0.19 32.95 37.38
CA ARG A 93 1.07 33.14 38.52
C ARG A 93 0.24 33.49 39.74
N GLU A 94 0.24 32.63 40.74
CA GLU A 94 -0.33 32.90 42.06
C GLU A 94 0.66 33.76 42.87
N SER A 95 0.18 34.85 43.44
CA SER A 95 0.93 35.69 44.32
C SER A 95 0.58 35.37 45.76
N ILE A 96 1.62 35.35 46.64
CA ILE A 96 1.47 35.16 48.12
C ILE A 96 0.56 36.22 48.73
N LEU A 97 0.38 37.36 48.05
CA LEU A 97 -0.44 38.50 48.52
C LEU A 97 -1.84 38.53 47.86
N GLY A 98 -2.24 37.48 47.12
CA GLY A 98 -3.55 37.37 46.47
C GLY A 98 -3.68 38.23 45.19
N PHE A 99 -2.58 38.68 44.62
CA PHE A 99 -2.53 39.39 43.33
C PHE A 99 -2.11 38.42 42.22
N ASP A 100 -3.04 37.63 41.71
CA ASP A 100 -2.75 36.71 40.64
C ASP A 100 -2.61 37.40 39.29
N SER A 101 -1.67 36.97 38.49
CA SER A 101 -1.45 37.47 37.15
C SER A 101 -1.70 36.37 36.13
N ASN A 102 -2.62 36.62 35.20
CA ASN A 102 -2.96 35.70 34.14
C ASN A 102 -2.47 36.24 32.79
N TYR A 103 -1.70 35.45 32.09
CA TYR A 103 -1.23 35.76 30.75
C TYR A 103 -1.75 34.72 29.77
N LYS A 104 -2.35 35.16 28.69
CA LYS A 104 -2.78 34.30 27.59
C LYS A 104 -2.09 34.78 26.32
N LEU A 105 -1.22 33.96 25.80
CA LEU A 105 -0.48 34.20 24.56
C LEU A 105 -0.98 33.26 23.47
N THR A 106 -1.41 33.81 22.34
CA THR A 106 -1.81 33.05 21.18
C THR A 106 -0.95 33.45 19.99
N GLY A 107 -0.45 32.48 19.28
CA GLY A 107 0.30 32.69 18.05
C GLY A 107 0.11 31.58 17.05
N THR A 108 0.55 31.85 15.84
CA THR A 108 0.61 30.86 14.75
C THR A 108 2.01 30.82 14.18
N ALA A 109 2.40 29.65 13.71
CA ALA A 109 3.64 29.48 12.95
C ALA A 109 3.47 28.37 11.93
N ASP A 110 4.23 28.46 10.85
CA ASP A 110 4.33 27.39 9.89
C ASP A 110 5.40 26.39 10.33
N PHE A 111 5.04 25.13 10.28
CA PHE A 111 5.94 24.01 10.55
C PHE A 111 6.18 23.23 9.29
N TYR A 112 7.43 22.84 9.08
CA TYR A 112 7.81 21.78 8.18
C TYR A 112 7.61 20.44 8.90
N TYR A 113 7.11 19.43 8.19
CA TYR A 113 7.00 18.08 8.69
C TYR A 113 7.42 17.08 7.61
N SER A 114 7.84 15.90 8.03
CA SER A 114 8.19 14.78 7.18
C SER A 114 7.71 13.47 7.79
N HIS A 115 7.03 12.66 6.99
CA HIS A 115 6.70 11.28 7.33
C HIS A 115 7.64 10.35 6.59
N VAL A 116 8.16 9.38 7.30
CA VAL A 116 9.14 8.42 6.80
C VAL A 116 8.66 7.00 7.03
N VAL A 117 9.15 6.07 6.22
CA VAL A 117 9.04 4.63 6.44
C VAL A 117 10.43 4.06 6.67
N ASN A 118 10.53 3.10 7.59
CA ASN A 118 11.77 2.36 7.81
C ASN A 118 11.82 1.16 6.86
N LEU A 119 12.66 1.21 5.85
CA LEU A 119 12.83 0.12 4.90
C LEU A 119 13.75 -0.99 5.44
N ALA A 120 14.58 -0.71 6.45
CA ALA A 120 15.43 -1.72 7.06
C ALA A 120 14.64 -2.78 7.87
N SER A 121 13.38 -2.47 8.25
CA SER A 121 12.47 -3.40 8.94
C SER A 121 11.57 -4.18 7.98
N VAL A 122 11.75 -4.05 6.67
CA VAL A 122 10.92 -4.75 5.68
C VAL A 122 11.20 -6.25 5.69
N GLU A 123 10.13 -7.02 5.80
CA GLU A 123 10.20 -8.48 5.69
C GLU A 123 9.58 -8.93 4.36
N ILE A 124 10.26 -9.83 3.66
CA ILE A 124 9.75 -10.44 2.43
C ILE A 124 8.98 -11.70 2.80
N ILE A 125 7.63 -11.59 2.82
CA ILE A 125 6.76 -12.71 3.15
C ILE A 125 6.75 -13.76 2.02
N ASN A 126 6.70 -13.28 0.77
CA ASN A 126 6.67 -14.14 -0.41
C ASN A 126 7.31 -13.42 -1.60
N ALA A 127 8.08 -14.14 -2.39
CA ALA A 127 8.67 -13.64 -3.63
C ALA A 127 8.74 -14.75 -4.67
N ASN A 128 7.92 -14.66 -5.69
CA ASN A 128 7.90 -15.60 -6.80
C ASN A 128 7.72 -14.86 -8.14
N SER A 129 7.71 -15.59 -9.25
CA SER A 129 7.61 -14.99 -10.58
C SER A 129 6.33 -14.19 -10.84
N LYS A 130 5.29 -14.34 -10.01
CA LYS A 130 3.99 -13.68 -10.18
C LYS A 130 3.78 -12.52 -9.19
N GLU A 131 4.22 -12.69 -7.94
CA GLU A 131 3.92 -11.74 -6.85
C GLU A 131 5.09 -11.64 -5.86
N ILE A 132 5.34 -10.42 -5.41
CA ILE A 132 6.20 -10.12 -4.26
C ILE A 132 5.31 -9.55 -3.17
N THR A 133 5.29 -10.16 -2.00
CA THR A 133 4.56 -9.68 -0.82
C THR A 133 5.55 -9.24 0.24
N LEU A 134 5.42 -7.98 0.64
CA LEU A 134 6.25 -7.36 1.69
C LEU A 134 5.40 -7.03 2.90
N SER A 135 5.97 -7.22 4.08
CA SER A 135 5.50 -6.68 5.35
C SER A 135 6.38 -5.50 5.72
N ILE A 136 5.79 -4.35 5.99
CA ILE A 136 6.51 -3.12 6.35
C ILE A 136 5.82 -2.43 7.53
N ASP A 137 6.59 -1.71 8.32
CA ASP A 137 6.02 -0.89 9.38
C ASP A 137 5.23 0.28 8.78
N ARG A 138 4.23 0.75 9.53
CA ARG A 138 3.49 1.93 9.12
C ARG A 138 4.41 3.15 9.07
N PRO A 139 4.21 4.05 8.10
CA PRO A 139 4.95 5.31 8.08
C PRO A 139 4.64 6.14 9.32
N TYR A 140 5.62 6.84 9.83
CA TYR A 140 5.53 7.65 11.03
C TYR A 140 6.13 9.03 10.83
N LEU A 141 5.73 9.96 11.70
CA LEU A 141 6.28 11.32 11.72
C LEU A 141 7.74 11.28 12.18
N ASP A 142 8.66 11.77 11.37
CA ASP A 142 10.04 12.00 11.79
C ASP A 142 10.12 13.30 12.62
N GLU A 143 9.94 13.15 13.93
CA GLU A 143 9.94 14.29 14.86
C GLU A 143 11.26 15.09 14.80
N ALA A 144 12.38 14.46 14.47
CA ALA A 144 13.67 15.12 14.33
C ALA A 144 13.77 16.01 13.08
N ALA A 145 13.00 15.70 12.03
CA ALA A 145 12.90 16.50 10.82
C ALA A 145 11.87 17.64 10.96
N CYS A 146 10.95 17.53 11.94
CA CYS A 146 9.93 18.56 12.17
C CYS A 146 10.52 19.81 12.83
N HIS A 147 10.27 20.94 12.23
CA HIS A 147 10.74 22.22 12.80
C HIS A 147 9.86 23.39 12.36
N ARG A 148 9.83 24.40 13.21
CA ARG A 148 9.21 25.67 12.86
C ARG A 148 10.02 26.38 11.79
N ILE A 149 9.33 26.86 10.75
CA ILE A 149 9.96 27.63 9.68
C ILE A 149 10.29 29.00 10.23
N ASN A 150 11.55 29.39 10.15
CA ASN A 150 12.03 30.69 10.60
C ASN A 150 11.24 31.81 9.89
N ASN A 151 10.92 32.88 10.64
CA ASN A 151 10.16 34.06 10.20
C ASN A 151 8.65 33.80 9.89
N SER A 152 8.11 32.60 10.16
CA SER A 152 6.67 32.32 10.01
C SER A 152 5.85 32.56 11.29
N PHE A 153 6.47 33.10 12.31
CA PHE A 153 5.85 33.28 13.61
C PHE A 153 5.06 34.59 13.68
N TYR A 154 3.74 34.45 13.86
CA TYR A 154 2.82 35.56 14.00
C TYR A 154 2.12 35.51 15.36
N ARG A 155 2.32 36.55 16.19
CA ARG A 155 1.59 36.73 17.44
C ARG A 155 0.21 37.31 17.14
N MET A 156 -0.87 36.59 17.50
CA MET A 156 -2.23 37.05 17.19
C MET A 156 -2.89 37.83 18.33
N ASN A 157 -2.65 37.47 19.59
CA ASN A 157 -3.28 38.12 20.73
C ASN A 157 -2.45 37.97 22.00
N ASN A 158 -2.34 39.05 22.79
CA ASN A 158 -1.74 39.06 24.11
C ASN A 158 -2.79 39.61 25.07
N GLU A 159 -3.50 38.71 25.75
CA GLU A 159 -4.35 39.10 26.89
C GLU A 159 -3.50 38.98 28.15
N CYS A 160 -3.33 40.10 28.84
CA CYS A 160 -2.61 40.16 30.10
C CYS A 160 -3.52 40.82 31.11
N ASP A 161 -4.05 40.04 32.03
CA ASP A 161 -4.65 40.56 33.27
C ASP A 161 -3.51 40.87 34.24
N ALA A 162 -2.85 41.95 33.98
CA ALA A 162 -1.77 42.42 34.85
C ALA A 162 -2.35 43.30 35.95
N ASN A 163 -2.27 42.83 37.15
CA ASN A 163 -2.41 43.71 38.31
C ASN A 163 -1.25 44.68 38.35
N LEU A 164 -1.45 45.86 38.97
CA LEU A 164 -0.51 46.98 39.08
C LEU A 164 0.93 46.62 39.56
N LEU A 165 1.14 45.38 39.98
CA LEU A 165 2.43 44.80 40.42
C LEU A 165 3.03 43.76 39.45
N SER A 166 2.41 43.53 38.30
CA SER A 166 2.97 42.58 37.33
C SER A 166 4.20 43.18 36.67
N ASN A 167 5.30 42.51 36.94
CA ASN A 167 6.62 42.95 36.55
C ASN A 167 6.88 42.64 35.07
N LYS A 168 7.54 43.52 34.34
CA LYS A 168 8.08 43.29 32.99
C LYS A 168 8.78 41.93 32.87
N LYS A 169 9.45 41.51 33.94
CA LYS A 169 10.13 40.21 34.07
C LYS A 169 9.17 39.02 33.96
N ASP A 170 7.93 39.12 34.44
CA ASP A 170 6.96 38.04 34.35
C ASP A 170 6.43 37.87 32.93
N ALA A 171 6.21 38.97 32.22
CA ALA A 171 5.81 38.93 30.82
C ALA A 171 6.92 38.35 29.93
N GLU A 172 8.17 38.70 30.16
CA GLU A 172 9.32 38.13 29.46
C GLU A 172 9.50 36.64 29.77
N THR A 173 9.28 36.22 31.02
CA THR A 173 9.32 34.82 31.42
C THR A 173 8.19 34.01 30.75
N CYS A 174 6.97 34.52 30.75
CA CYS A 174 5.82 33.92 30.08
C CYS A 174 6.08 33.75 28.59
N MET A 175 6.60 34.77 27.92
CA MET A 175 6.95 34.71 26.49
C MET A 175 7.98 33.64 26.20
N ARG A 176 9.05 33.57 26.98
CA ARG A 176 10.10 32.57 26.80
C ARG A 176 9.54 31.14 26.97
N HIS A 177 8.77 30.90 28.03
CA HIS A 177 8.12 29.60 28.24
C HIS A 177 7.15 29.22 27.08
N TRP A 178 6.42 30.20 26.56
CA TRP A 178 5.55 29.97 25.42
C TRP A 178 6.34 29.62 24.15
N GLU A 179 7.43 30.33 23.86
CA GLU A 179 8.32 30.03 22.75
C GLU A 179 8.95 28.63 22.88
N ASP A 180 9.44 28.29 24.08
CA ASP A 180 10.04 26.99 24.39
C ASP A 180 9.04 25.82 24.22
N THR A 181 7.77 26.06 24.56
CA THR A 181 6.72 25.02 24.45
C THR A 181 6.06 24.97 23.09
N PHE A 182 6.15 26.06 22.31
CA PHE A 182 5.45 26.17 21.02
C PHE A 182 5.92 25.12 20.02
N ASP A 183 7.21 24.90 19.90
CA ASP A 183 7.78 23.93 18.97
C ASP A 183 7.35 22.51 19.34
N LYS A 184 7.40 22.15 20.62
CA LYS A 184 6.95 20.86 21.12
C LYS A 184 5.45 20.63 20.84
N LYS A 185 4.61 21.63 21.15
CA LYS A 185 3.17 21.57 20.88
C LYS A 185 2.85 21.56 19.39
N GLY A 186 3.65 22.23 18.57
CA GLY A 186 3.54 22.17 17.12
C GLY A 186 3.70 20.75 16.59
N ILE A 187 4.75 20.06 17.03
CA ILE A 187 5.02 18.66 16.65
C ILE A 187 3.90 17.73 17.15
N GLU A 188 3.45 17.86 18.41
CA GLU A 188 2.33 17.11 18.96
C GLU A 188 1.05 17.31 18.11
N ASN A 189 0.74 18.53 17.72
CA ASN A 189 -0.42 18.84 16.89
C ASN A 189 -0.32 18.21 15.48
N ILE A 190 0.86 18.18 14.88
CA ILE A 190 1.09 17.51 13.59
C ILE A 190 0.84 16.02 13.74
N LYS A 191 1.39 15.39 14.77
CA LYS A 191 1.21 13.97 15.08
C LYS A 191 -0.26 13.62 15.26
N ASP A 192 -0.98 14.43 16.02
CA ASP A 192 -2.43 14.26 16.25
C ASP A 192 -3.24 14.43 14.97
N TYR A 193 -2.90 15.38 14.12
CA TYR A 193 -3.59 15.61 12.85
C TYR A 193 -3.52 14.40 11.91
N TYR A 194 -2.36 13.73 11.85
CA TYR A 194 -2.19 12.56 11.01
C TYR A 194 -2.71 11.27 11.67
N ASN A 195 -2.56 11.11 12.99
CA ASN A 195 -2.94 9.87 13.67
C ASN A 195 -4.45 9.76 13.97
N LYS A 196 -5.15 10.88 14.07
CA LYS A 196 -6.58 10.89 14.44
C LYS A 196 -7.52 10.94 13.22
N ASP A 197 -7.02 11.22 12.03
CA ASP A 197 -7.80 11.26 10.80
C ASP A 197 -7.53 10.00 9.97
N ASP A 198 -8.49 9.08 9.96
CA ASP A 198 -8.42 7.82 9.21
C ASP A 198 -8.16 8.04 7.71
N ASN A 199 -8.61 9.16 7.13
CA ASN A 199 -8.37 9.46 5.73
C ASN A 199 -6.91 9.83 5.50
N LYS A 200 -6.30 10.58 6.42
CA LYS A 200 -4.88 10.93 6.37
C LYS A 200 -3.99 9.71 6.56
N VAL A 201 -4.35 8.83 7.48
CA VAL A 201 -3.66 7.54 7.66
C VAL A 201 -3.72 6.71 6.37
N LYS A 202 -4.90 6.62 5.74
CA LYS A 202 -5.06 5.90 4.45
C LYS A 202 -4.26 6.55 3.32
N GLU A 203 -4.28 7.86 3.20
CA GLU A 203 -3.50 8.61 2.22
C GLU A 203 -2.00 8.29 2.37
N LEU A 204 -1.46 8.43 3.58
CA LEU A 204 -0.07 8.15 3.90
C LEU A 204 0.33 6.69 3.60
N ASN A 205 -0.54 5.73 3.95
CA ASN A 205 -0.34 4.32 3.63
C ASN A 205 -0.33 4.07 2.11
N ASN A 206 -1.18 4.75 1.34
CA ASN A 206 -1.21 4.61 -0.11
C ASN A 206 0.03 5.20 -0.77
N ASP A 207 0.49 6.35 -0.29
CA ASP A 207 1.73 6.98 -0.78
C ASP A 207 2.95 6.10 -0.48
N THR A 208 2.98 5.49 0.71
CA THR A 208 4.01 4.49 1.06
C THR A 208 3.99 3.29 0.13
N LYS A 209 2.80 2.71 -0.14
CA LYS A 209 2.67 1.59 -1.09
C LYS A 209 3.16 1.96 -2.48
N LYS A 210 2.79 3.13 -2.94
CA LYS A 210 3.22 3.63 -4.25
C LYS A 210 4.74 3.78 -4.30
N MET A 211 5.33 4.45 -3.32
CA MET A 211 6.77 4.68 -3.24
C MET A 211 7.57 3.37 -3.22
N VAL A 212 7.18 2.40 -2.38
CA VAL A 212 7.86 1.09 -2.30
C VAL A 212 7.68 0.29 -3.60
N THR A 213 6.49 0.37 -4.22
CA THR A 213 6.23 -0.26 -5.52
C THR A 213 7.12 0.32 -6.61
N ASP A 214 7.23 1.65 -6.69
CA ASP A 214 8.05 2.33 -7.67
C ASP A 214 9.55 2.04 -7.45
N LEU A 215 9.98 1.93 -6.20
CA LEU A 215 11.35 1.53 -5.86
C LEU A 215 11.66 0.12 -6.37
N LEU A 216 10.78 -0.86 -6.11
CA LEU A 216 10.96 -2.23 -6.61
C LEU A 216 10.98 -2.30 -8.13
N ARG A 217 10.12 -1.55 -8.81
CA ARG A 217 10.13 -1.45 -10.28
C ARG A 217 11.44 -0.86 -10.80
N THR A 218 11.98 0.15 -10.12
CA THR A 218 13.30 0.72 -10.46
C THR A 218 14.43 -0.30 -10.31
N LEU A 219 14.28 -1.26 -9.39
CA LEU A 219 15.20 -2.38 -9.22
C LEU A 219 14.98 -3.52 -10.23
N GLY A 220 14.01 -3.38 -11.14
CA GLY A 220 13.73 -4.34 -12.21
C GLY A 220 12.72 -5.44 -11.84
N TYR A 221 11.93 -5.24 -10.78
CA TYR A 221 10.90 -6.19 -10.36
C TYR A 221 9.53 -5.76 -10.93
N ASP A 222 9.07 -6.45 -11.98
CA ASP A 222 7.80 -6.16 -12.68
C ASP A 222 6.60 -6.98 -12.15
N GLN A 223 6.81 -7.82 -11.14
CA GLN A 223 5.80 -8.66 -10.54
C GLN A 223 4.71 -7.82 -9.87
N LYS A 224 3.56 -8.45 -9.60
CA LYS A 224 2.54 -7.85 -8.76
C LYS A 224 3.10 -7.64 -7.34
N ILE A 225 3.15 -6.39 -6.90
CA ILE A 225 3.65 -6.05 -5.58
C ILE A 225 2.48 -5.89 -4.62
N LYS A 226 2.53 -6.60 -3.51
CA LYS A 226 1.58 -6.53 -2.41
C LYS A 226 2.29 -6.07 -1.16
N ILE A 227 1.76 -5.05 -0.51
CA ILE A 227 2.32 -4.48 0.71
C ILE A 227 1.30 -4.62 1.83
N VAL A 228 1.73 -5.22 2.92
CA VAL A 228 0.99 -5.39 4.17
C VAL A 228 1.69 -4.55 5.22
N PHE A 229 0.93 -3.75 5.97
CA PHE A 229 1.47 -2.98 7.09
C PHE A 229 1.38 -3.80 8.37
N ASN A 230 2.46 -3.77 9.15
CA ASN A 230 2.48 -4.27 10.51
C ASN A 230 1.63 -3.36 11.41
N ASP A 231 0.93 -3.97 12.37
CA ASP A 231 0.13 -3.24 13.36
C ASP A 231 0.99 -2.65 14.48
#